data_de5b05eaa2ac0bdee709a4beec4ea13b
#
_entry.id   de5b05eaa2ac0bdee709a4beec4ea13b
#
_cell.length_a   1.000
_cell.length_b   1.000
_cell.length_c   1.000
_cell.angle_alpha   90.00
_cell.angle_beta   90.00
_cell.angle_gamma   90.00
#
_symmetry.space_group_name_H-M   'P 1'
#
loop_
_entity.id
_entity.type
_entity.pdbx_description
1 polymer ?
#
loop_
_entity_poly.entity_id
_entity_poly.type
_entity_poly.pdbx_seq_one_letter_code
_entity_poly.pdbx_strand_id
1 'polypeptide(L)'
;MNKSICLYFQVHQPLRLRTYRFFDIGKNHHYFDEYFNRMILRRISEKSYLPMNALLLKTIKEQGSAFKVSFSFSGIVLEQLEMYAPEVLESFRQLIATGQVEVLAETYAHSLSSLRNAGEFERQVEAHSAKVEALFGVKPVSFRNTELIYSDEIGERVANMGFPVMLTEGAKHILGWKSPNYLYTNAINPRLKVLLRNFRLSDDITFRFSQQSWPEWPITAEKFVGWLNQLPEKEEVVNVFMDYETFGEHQPASTGIFDFMKALPGAILQNTAFKFSTPAEIAKKHQPVSAIHVPNAISWADEERDLSAWKGNNLQDDALDKLYSITKKMHATQDEQLKREWNYLQSSDHFFYMCTKWLSDGDLHKYFNHYPSPYEAYINYMNVLSDFMIRVEEQSGEQQSALNDWVESTEKFSHELGKMASEKYKEAEKSVKSKFSETTSKAKPAFEDIKNMSDAKVKKLIKELDAEQLVIAMKDAGEEIREKVIPNLTQKARKQYDSLQNKLSEVKQKDIKAMRKKVEEKLNNLF
;
A
#
# COMPACT_ATOMS: atom_id res chain seq x y z
N MET A 1 -16.66 24.45 25.42
CA MET A 1 -16.32 22.99 25.34
C MET A 1 -14.85 22.84 24.96
N ASN A 2 -14.16 21.86 25.52
CA ASN A 2 -12.73 21.67 25.31
C ASN A 2 -12.57 20.65 24.12
N LYS A 3 -12.52 21.15 22.86
CA LYS A 3 -12.35 20.28 21.68
C LYS A 3 -10.88 19.94 21.48
N SER A 4 -10.59 18.69 21.17
CA SER A 4 -9.22 18.21 20.93
C SER A 4 -9.04 17.71 19.48
N ILE A 5 -7.92 18.08 18.87
CA ILE A 5 -7.46 17.48 17.61
C ILE A 5 -6.14 16.75 17.86
N CYS A 6 -6.07 15.50 17.43
CA CYS A 6 -4.87 14.67 17.49
C CYS A 6 -4.28 14.50 16.09
N LEU A 7 -3.03 14.93 15.93
CA LEU A 7 -2.23 14.59 14.76
C LEU A 7 -1.29 13.45 15.14
N TYR A 8 -1.44 12.32 14.45
CA TYR A 8 -0.59 11.16 14.65
C TYR A 8 0.04 10.72 13.33
N PHE A 9 1.31 10.37 13.39
CA PHE A 9 2.12 9.95 12.27
C PHE A 9 2.75 8.58 12.53
N GLN A 10 2.57 7.66 11.58
CA GLN A 10 3.28 6.39 11.52
C GLN A 10 4.60 6.60 10.79
N VAL A 11 5.70 6.09 11.35
CA VAL A 11 7.00 5.99 10.68
C VAL A 11 7.37 4.53 10.57
N HIS A 12 7.33 3.99 9.38
CA HIS A 12 7.68 2.59 9.12
C HIS A 12 8.34 2.41 7.76
N GLN A 13 9.39 1.61 7.72
CA GLN A 13 10.00 1.07 6.50
C GLN A 13 10.37 -0.39 6.73
N PRO A 14 9.88 -1.33 5.91
CA PRO A 14 10.26 -2.73 6.03
C PRO A 14 11.71 -2.95 5.59
N LEU A 15 12.30 -4.04 6.03
CA LEU A 15 13.51 -4.58 5.41
C LEU A 15 13.10 -5.51 4.27
N ARG A 16 13.28 -5.02 3.05
CA ARG A 16 12.92 -5.74 1.82
C ARG A 16 13.87 -6.88 1.58
N LEU A 17 13.29 -8.01 1.17
CA LEU A 17 14.06 -9.18 0.81
C LEU A 17 14.76 -8.98 -0.55
N ARG A 18 15.95 -9.54 -0.67
CA ARG A 18 16.59 -9.71 -1.98
C ARG A 18 15.89 -10.80 -2.79
N THR A 19 16.14 -10.86 -4.08
CA THR A 19 15.74 -12.02 -4.87
C THR A 19 16.44 -13.27 -4.34
N TYR A 20 15.65 -14.22 -3.83
CA TYR A 20 16.12 -15.47 -3.24
C TYR A 20 15.48 -16.66 -3.95
N ARG A 21 16.30 -17.49 -4.56
CA ARG A 21 15.84 -18.59 -5.41
C ARG A 21 15.87 -19.90 -4.64
N PHE A 22 15.10 -20.88 -5.10
CA PHE A 22 15.10 -22.24 -4.55
C PHE A 22 16.51 -22.83 -4.40
N PHE A 23 17.41 -22.59 -5.35
CA PHE A 23 18.80 -23.10 -5.30
C PHE A 23 19.72 -22.37 -4.31
N ASP A 24 19.26 -21.29 -3.70
CA ASP A 24 19.98 -20.57 -2.63
C ASP A 24 19.75 -21.22 -1.26
N ILE A 25 18.68 -22.00 -1.09
CA ILE A 25 18.30 -22.68 0.15
C ILE A 25 19.43 -23.62 0.59
N GLY A 26 19.83 -23.52 1.86
CA GLY A 26 20.95 -24.28 2.46
C GLY A 26 22.35 -23.83 2.03
N LYS A 27 22.47 -22.75 1.25
CA LYS A 27 23.76 -22.27 0.73
C LYS A 27 24.05 -20.81 1.03
N ASN A 28 23.02 -20.00 1.15
CA ASN A 28 23.15 -18.56 1.31
C ASN A 28 22.10 -18.04 2.29
N HIS A 29 22.54 -17.48 3.41
CA HIS A 29 21.67 -17.01 4.49
C HIS A 29 21.53 -15.48 4.52
N HIS A 30 21.87 -14.78 3.42
CA HIS A 30 21.66 -13.35 3.28
C HIS A 30 20.31 -13.06 2.63
N TYR A 31 19.30 -12.75 3.43
CA TYR A 31 17.92 -12.60 2.99
C TYR A 31 17.56 -11.19 2.53
N PHE A 32 18.19 -10.17 3.11
CA PHE A 32 17.76 -8.78 2.94
C PHE A 32 18.63 -8.04 1.92
N ASP A 33 17.99 -7.15 1.15
CA ASP A 33 18.68 -6.29 0.19
C ASP A 33 19.15 -5.00 0.89
N GLU A 34 20.33 -5.06 1.50
CA GLU A 34 20.89 -3.94 2.26
C GLU A 34 21.09 -2.68 1.41
N TYR A 35 21.52 -2.84 0.16
CA TYR A 35 21.73 -1.70 -0.74
C TYR A 35 20.41 -1.01 -1.06
N PHE A 36 19.39 -1.76 -1.44
CA PHE A 36 18.08 -1.24 -1.79
C PHE A 36 17.38 -0.62 -0.58
N ASN A 37 17.42 -1.27 0.59
CA ASN A 37 16.85 -0.74 1.83
C ASN A 37 17.51 0.58 2.24
N ARG A 38 18.85 0.65 2.21
CA ARG A 38 19.59 1.89 2.47
C ARG A 38 19.24 3.00 1.48
N MET A 39 19.17 2.67 0.19
CA MET A 39 18.84 3.65 -0.85
C MET A 39 17.44 4.24 -0.65
N ILE A 40 16.45 3.40 -0.37
CA ILE A 40 15.07 3.84 -0.11
C ILE A 40 15.01 4.72 1.14
N LEU A 41 15.60 4.25 2.26
CA LEU A 41 15.57 5.00 3.51
C LEU A 41 16.23 6.37 3.35
N ARG A 42 17.39 6.46 2.67
CA ARG A 42 18.05 7.72 2.38
C ARG A 42 17.18 8.67 1.56
N ARG A 43 16.57 8.17 0.49
CA ARG A 43 15.64 8.95 -0.34
C ARG A 43 14.48 9.51 0.47
N ILE A 44 13.84 8.68 1.30
CA ILE A 44 12.71 9.09 2.14
C ILE A 44 13.19 10.07 3.21
N SER A 45 14.36 9.86 3.79
CA SER A 45 14.96 10.77 4.76
C SER A 45 15.12 12.19 4.21
N GLU A 46 15.63 12.30 2.98
CA GLU A 46 15.85 13.59 2.33
C GLU A 46 14.56 14.27 1.88
N LYS A 47 13.59 13.50 1.37
CA LYS A 47 12.36 14.06 0.83
C LYS A 47 11.28 14.31 1.89
N SER A 48 11.22 13.50 2.93
CA SER A 48 10.15 13.48 3.93
C SER A 48 10.66 13.80 5.33
N TYR A 49 11.44 12.90 5.95
CA TYR A 49 11.70 12.97 7.38
C TYR A 49 12.44 14.24 7.81
N LEU A 50 13.57 14.58 7.19
CA LEU A 50 14.34 15.75 7.58
C LEU A 50 13.60 17.07 7.34
N PRO A 51 13.00 17.32 6.15
CA PRO A 51 12.23 18.55 5.93
C PRO A 51 11.04 18.69 6.87
N MET A 52 10.31 17.57 7.10
CA MET A 52 9.12 17.61 7.95
C MET A 52 9.49 17.78 9.42
N ASN A 53 10.55 17.11 9.91
CA ASN A 53 11.05 17.28 11.26
C ASN A 53 11.50 18.72 11.53
N ALA A 54 12.21 19.34 10.57
CA ALA A 54 12.61 20.75 10.68
C ALA A 54 11.37 21.69 10.74
N LEU A 55 10.35 21.41 9.92
CA LEU A 55 9.10 22.16 9.93
C LEU A 55 8.37 22.02 11.27
N LEU A 56 8.19 20.78 11.77
CA LEU A 56 7.53 20.53 13.04
C LEU A 56 8.27 21.16 14.22
N LEU A 57 9.60 21.04 14.25
CA LEU A 57 10.43 21.64 15.30
C LEU A 57 10.28 23.16 15.33
N LYS A 58 10.28 23.79 14.15
CA LYS A 58 10.04 25.22 14.01
C LYS A 58 8.63 25.59 14.51
N THR A 59 7.61 24.86 14.10
CA THR A 59 6.22 25.09 14.50
C THR A 59 6.04 24.93 16.02
N ILE A 60 6.64 23.90 16.62
CA ILE A 60 6.63 23.71 18.08
C ILE A 60 7.30 24.89 18.80
N LYS A 61 8.43 25.39 18.29
CA LYS A 61 9.10 26.57 18.87
C LYS A 61 8.25 27.84 18.77
N GLU A 62 7.50 28.02 17.68
CA GLU A 62 6.64 29.18 17.45
C GLU A 62 5.35 29.12 18.27
N GLN A 63 4.72 27.95 18.41
CA GLN A 63 3.42 27.76 19.06
C GLN A 63 3.53 27.27 20.52
N GLY A 64 4.71 26.85 20.93
CA GLY A 64 4.96 26.31 22.28
C GLY A 64 4.08 25.11 22.59
N SER A 65 3.57 25.05 23.81
CA SER A 65 2.70 23.95 24.28
C SER A 65 1.32 23.89 23.63
N ALA A 66 0.98 24.84 22.77
CA ALA A 66 -0.30 24.85 22.06
C ALA A 66 -0.30 23.88 20.86
N PHE A 67 0.86 23.53 20.30
CA PHE A 67 0.98 22.58 19.20
C PHE A 67 1.67 21.29 19.65
N LYS A 68 0.98 20.17 19.43
CA LYS A 68 1.44 18.83 19.81
C LYS A 68 1.18 17.85 18.69
N VAL A 69 2.05 16.85 18.60
CA VAL A 69 1.93 15.73 17.64
C VAL A 69 2.26 14.42 18.33
N SER A 70 1.93 13.32 17.66
CA SER A 70 2.21 11.98 18.16
C SER A 70 2.81 11.13 17.06
N PHE A 71 3.73 10.24 17.41
CA PHE A 71 4.39 9.31 16.51
C PHE A 71 4.32 7.88 17.03
N SER A 72 4.33 6.92 16.12
CA SER A 72 4.92 5.62 16.40
C SER A 72 6.00 5.29 15.36
N PHE A 73 6.97 4.51 15.79
CA PHE A 73 8.10 4.07 14.98
C PHE A 73 8.18 2.56 15.10
N SER A 74 8.16 1.80 14.00
CA SER A 74 8.45 0.39 14.15
C SER A 74 9.89 0.16 14.64
N GLY A 75 10.14 -0.90 15.41
CA GLY A 75 11.49 -1.25 15.83
C GLY A 75 12.45 -1.43 14.65
N ILE A 76 11.93 -2.00 13.56
CA ILE A 76 12.68 -2.19 12.30
C ILE A 76 13.11 -0.86 11.69
N VAL A 77 12.25 0.15 11.65
CA VAL A 77 12.66 1.47 11.11
C VAL A 77 13.67 2.16 12.03
N LEU A 78 13.53 2.01 13.34
CA LEU A 78 14.51 2.56 14.30
C LEU A 78 15.89 1.94 14.09
N GLU A 79 15.99 0.62 13.90
CA GLU A 79 17.26 -0.03 13.57
C GLU A 79 17.85 0.47 12.24
N GLN A 80 17.02 0.63 11.22
CA GLN A 80 17.46 1.16 9.93
C GLN A 80 17.94 2.62 10.05
N LEU A 81 17.28 3.46 10.85
CA LEU A 81 17.71 4.83 11.12
C LEU A 81 19.06 4.87 11.84
N GLU A 82 19.26 4.00 12.85
CA GLU A 82 20.56 3.88 13.52
C GLU A 82 21.68 3.50 12.55
N MET A 83 21.41 2.56 11.62
CA MET A 83 22.43 2.05 10.70
C MET A 83 22.69 2.99 9.50
N TYR A 84 21.64 3.57 8.95
CA TYR A 84 21.73 4.22 7.62
C TYR A 84 21.46 5.70 7.62
N ALA A 85 20.78 6.26 8.64
CA ALA A 85 20.39 7.67 8.69
C ALA A 85 20.36 8.22 10.15
N PRO A 86 21.49 8.16 10.90
CA PRO A 86 21.53 8.60 12.30
C PRO A 86 21.17 10.08 12.47
N GLU A 87 21.38 10.92 11.47
CA GLU A 87 20.97 12.32 11.43
C GLU A 87 19.44 12.49 11.50
N VAL A 88 18.68 11.55 10.91
CA VAL A 88 17.21 11.54 11.00
C VAL A 88 16.78 11.15 12.41
N LEU A 89 17.40 10.12 12.98
CA LEU A 89 17.12 9.70 14.36
C LEU A 89 17.37 10.86 15.34
N GLU A 90 18.47 11.60 15.13
CA GLU A 90 18.78 12.77 15.96
C GLU A 90 17.73 13.88 15.79
N SER A 91 17.24 14.11 14.58
CA SER A 91 16.16 15.09 14.35
C SER A 91 14.84 14.71 15.04
N PHE A 92 14.51 13.42 15.13
CA PHE A 92 13.39 12.94 15.96
C PHE A 92 13.64 13.10 17.46
N ARG A 93 14.87 12.84 17.95
CA ARG A 93 15.23 13.12 19.35
C ARG A 93 15.00 14.58 19.73
N GLN A 94 15.38 15.51 18.86
CA GLN A 94 15.16 16.94 19.07
C GLN A 94 13.67 17.29 19.15
N LEU A 95 12.82 16.68 18.31
CA LEU A 95 11.37 16.85 18.38
C LEU A 95 10.82 16.34 19.72
N ILE A 96 11.17 15.12 20.11
CA ILE A 96 10.68 14.46 21.32
C ILE A 96 11.16 15.22 22.59
N ALA A 97 12.39 15.71 22.58
CA ALA A 97 12.97 16.50 23.67
C ALA A 97 12.22 17.83 23.95
N THR A 98 11.40 18.32 23.01
CA THR A 98 10.54 19.49 23.24
C THR A 98 9.45 19.26 24.30
N GLY A 99 9.13 18.01 24.61
CA GLY A 99 8.00 17.63 25.47
C GLY A 99 6.61 17.82 24.83
N GLN A 100 6.57 18.16 23.53
CA GLN A 100 5.31 18.36 22.79
C GLN A 100 4.99 17.18 21.86
N VAL A 101 5.76 16.12 21.95
CA VAL A 101 5.64 14.91 21.11
C VAL A 101 5.39 13.71 22.00
N GLU A 102 4.31 12.97 21.73
CA GLU A 102 4.05 11.67 22.35
C GLU A 102 4.52 10.56 21.41
N VAL A 103 5.31 9.61 21.94
CA VAL A 103 5.69 8.38 21.21
C VAL A 103 4.83 7.23 21.71
N LEU A 104 4.17 6.55 20.78
CA LEU A 104 3.27 5.43 21.05
C LEU A 104 4.04 4.11 20.96
N ALA A 105 3.57 3.11 21.72
CA ALA A 105 3.97 1.73 21.54
C ALA A 105 3.28 1.10 20.32
N GLU A 106 3.99 0.16 19.68
CA GLU A 106 3.46 -0.71 18.64
C GLU A 106 4.17 -2.07 18.67
N THR A 107 3.91 -2.97 17.71
CA THR A 107 4.69 -4.19 17.53
C THR A 107 6.08 -3.85 16.97
N TYR A 108 7.14 -4.45 17.53
CA TYR A 108 8.52 -4.18 17.13
C TYR A 108 8.76 -4.35 15.62
N ALA A 109 8.25 -5.44 15.08
CA ALA A 109 8.44 -5.82 13.70
C ALA A 109 7.39 -5.24 12.73
N HIS A 110 6.50 -4.37 13.19
CA HIS A 110 5.31 -3.98 12.42
C HIS A 110 4.54 -5.21 11.91
N SER A 111 4.30 -6.14 12.83
CA SER A 111 3.86 -7.51 12.53
C SER A 111 2.37 -7.72 12.70
N LEU A 112 1.87 -8.82 12.12
CA LEU A 112 0.50 -9.30 12.32
C LEU A 112 0.38 -10.26 13.52
N SER A 113 1.33 -10.23 14.46
CA SER A 113 1.37 -11.11 15.64
C SER A 113 0.10 -11.03 16.49
N SER A 114 -0.54 -9.87 16.58
CA SER A 114 -1.82 -9.68 17.28
C SER A 114 -2.95 -10.60 16.77
N LEU A 115 -2.87 -11.07 15.51
CA LEU A 115 -3.83 -11.95 14.86
C LEU A 115 -3.45 -13.43 14.96
N ARG A 116 -2.21 -13.76 15.32
CA ARG A 116 -1.66 -15.12 15.20
C ARG A 116 -1.12 -15.70 16.50
N ASN A 117 -0.44 -14.90 17.28
CA ASN A 117 0.24 -15.41 18.49
C ASN A 117 0.29 -14.35 19.58
N ALA A 118 -0.47 -14.54 20.64
CA ALA A 118 -0.59 -13.62 21.75
C ALA A 118 0.75 -13.35 22.47
N GLY A 119 1.52 -14.41 22.76
CA GLY A 119 2.79 -14.28 23.45
C GLY A 119 3.83 -13.54 22.61
N GLU A 120 3.84 -13.78 21.30
CA GLU A 120 4.72 -13.04 20.40
C GLU A 120 4.30 -11.57 20.28
N PHE A 121 3.01 -11.28 20.23
CA PHE A 121 2.51 -9.92 20.24
C PHE A 121 2.97 -9.15 21.46
N GLU A 122 2.79 -9.71 22.66
CA GLU A 122 3.20 -9.11 23.93
C GLU A 122 4.72 -8.89 23.98
N ARG A 123 5.52 -9.90 23.59
CA ARG A 123 6.97 -9.81 23.51
C ARG A 123 7.44 -8.66 22.61
N GLN A 124 6.82 -8.52 21.43
CA GLN A 124 7.18 -7.45 20.48
C GLN A 124 6.84 -6.06 21.03
N VAL A 125 5.72 -5.90 21.69
CA VAL A 125 5.33 -4.61 22.31
C VAL A 125 6.26 -4.24 23.46
N GLU A 126 6.66 -5.20 24.28
CA GLU A 126 7.64 -4.98 25.35
C GLU A 126 9.02 -4.61 24.78
N ALA A 127 9.51 -5.35 23.79
CA ALA A 127 10.78 -5.05 23.12
C ALA A 127 10.76 -3.68 22.43
N HIS A 128 9.65 -3.33 21.81
CA HIS A 128 9.46 -2.01 21.18
C HIS A 128 9.50 -0.89 22.22
N SER A 129 8.75 -1.04 23.31
CA SER A 129 8.71 -0.03 24.39
C SER A 129 10.08 0.19 25.00
N ALA A 130 10.84 -0.89 25.23
CA ALA A 130 12.23 -0.82 25.71
C ALA A 130 13.16 -0.11 24.71
N LYS A 131 13.00 -0.36 23.40
CA LYS A 131 13.78 0.29 22.35
C LYS A 131 13.50 1.79 22.29
N VAL A 132 12.22 2.19 22.36
CA VAL A 132 11.81 3.60 22.40
C VAL A 132 12.38 4.30 23.63
N GLU A 133 12.28 3.68 24.80
CA GLU A 133 12.82 4.24 26.05
C GLU A 133 14.34 4.41 25.97
N ALA A 134 15.05 3.42 25.42
CA ALA A 134 16.51 3.47 25.25
C ALA A 134 16.95 4.60 24.26
N LEU A 135 16.20 4.81 23.18
CA LEU A 135 16.57 5.79 22.15
C LEU A 135 16.16 7.22 22.48
N PHE A 136 15.00 7.40 23.11
CA PHE A 136 14.35 8.69 23.29
C PHE A 136 14.18 9.11 24.75
N GLY A 137 14.44 8.22 25.70
CA GLY A 137 14.27 8.51 27.14
C GLY A 137 12.80 8.65 27.59
N VAL A 138 11.83 8.22 26.76
CA VAL A 138 10.40 8.30 27.05
C VAL A 138 9.78 6.91 27.02
N LYS A 139 8.92 6.63 28.00
CA LYS A 139 8.16 5.37 28.04
C LYS A 139 6.81 5.57 27.35
N PRO A 140 6.48 4.75 26.33
CA PRO A 140 5.18 4.82 25.68
C PRO A 140 4.03 4.52 26.65
N VAL A 141 2.96 5.31 26.58
CA VAL A 141 1.76 5.12 27.40
C VAL A 141 0.49 4.95 26.56
N SER A 142 0.55 5.22 25.28
CA SER A 142 -0.52 4.98 24.30
C SER A 142 -0.07 3.89 23.32
N PHE A 143 -1.02 3.21 22.72
CA PHE A 143 -0.75 2.07 21.83
C PHE A 143 -1.39 2.27 20.45
N ARG A 144 -0.66 1.88 19.43
CA ARG A 144 -1.15 1.73 18.05
C ARG A 144 -0.75 0.36 17.52
N ASN A 145 -1.70 -0.46 17.15
CA ASN A 145 -1.38 -1.74 16.51
C ASN A 145 -1.03 -1.54 15.04
N THR A 146 -0.21 -2.45 14.50
CA THR A 146 0.12 -2.55 13.07
C THR A 146 -1.13 -2.32 12.23
N GLU A 147 -1.03 -1.42 11.21
CA GLU A 147 -2.09 -1.12 10.25
C GLU A 147 -3.41 -0.66 10.88
N LEU A 148 -3.37 -0.08 12.10
CA LEU A 148 -4.53 0.24 12.93
C LEU A 148 -5.47 -0.96 13.17
N ILE A 149 -4.94 -2.18 13.06
CA ILE A 149 -5.71 -3.40 13.28
C ILE A 149 -6.26 -3.43 14.71
N TYR A 150 -7.57 -3.65 14.80
CA TYR A 150 -8.29 -3.66 16.07
C TYR A 150 -9.44 -4.65 16.03
N SER A 151 -9.64 -5.36 17.13
CA SER A 151 -10.88 -6.05 17.52
C SER A 151 -11.07 -5.88 19.02
N ASP A 152 -12.23 -6.24 19.52
CA ASP A 152 -12.51 -6.20 20.96
C ASP A 152 -11.51 -7.03 21.77
N GLU A 153 -11.12 -8.22 21.28
CA GLU A 153 -10.13 -9.09 21.90
C GLU A 153 -8.71 -8.50 21.90
N ILE A 154 -8.31 -7.88 20.78
CA ILE A 154 -7.01 -7.19 20.70
C ILE A 154 -6.99 -6.01 21.69
N GLY A 155 -8.09 -5.25 21.75
CA GLY A 155 -8.21 -4.14 22.70
C GLY A 155 -8.15 -4.61 24.16
N GLU A 156 -8.84 -5.70 24.50
CA GLU A 156 -8.74 -6.31 25.84
C GLU A 156 -7.32 -6.68 26.20
N ARG A 157 -6.59 -7.32 25.28
CA ARG A 157 -5.18 -7.70 25.48
C ARG A 157 -4.30 -6.47 25.73
N VAL A 158 -4.46 -5.42 24.91
CA VAL A 158 -3.73 -4.15 25.06
C VAL A 158 -4.03 -3.51 26.44
N ALA A 159 -5.29 -3.54 26.89
CA ALA A 159 -5.66 -3.09 28.22
C ALA A 159 -4.97 -3.89 29.33
N ASN A 160 -4.87 -5.22 29.16
CA ASN A 160 -4.22 -6.12 30.12
C ASN A 160 -2.69 -5.91 30.16
N MET A 161 -2.08 -5.44 29.06
CA MET A 161 -0.69 -4.98 29.03
C MET A 161 -0.47 -3.63 29.73
N GLY A 162 -1.54 -2.96 30.21
CA GLY A 162 -1.48 -1.73 30.99
C GLY A 162 -1.61 -0.44 30.17
N PHE A 163 -1.90 -0.48 28.89
CA PHE A 163 -2.13 0.72 28.08
C PHE A 163 -3.54 1.27 28.35
N PRO A 164 -3.68 2.57 28.68
CA PRO A 164 -4.98 3.19 28.92
C PRO A 164 -5.69 3.65 27.65
N VAL A 165 -4.98 3.76 26.51
CA VAL A 165 -5.54 4.26 25.27
C VAL A 165 -4.91 3.58 24.04
N MET A 166 -5.74 3.29 23.06
CA MET A 166 -5.35 2.70 21.78
C MET A 166 -5.97 3.47 20.61
N LEU A 167 -5.22 3.56 19.51
CA LEU A 167 -5.66 4.14 18.25
C LEU A 167 -6.15 3.04 17.32
N THR A 168 -7.25 3.30 16.59
CA THR A 168 -7.73 2.43 15.52
C THR A 168 -8.46 3.21 14.42
N GLU A 169 -8.95 2.51 13.41
CA GLU A 169 -9.71 3.08 12.29
C GLU A 169 -11.16 3.39 12.69
N GLY A 170 -11.70 4.48 12.17
CA GLY A 170 -13.12 4.83 12.28
C GLY A 170 -13.95 4.18 11.17
N ALA A 171 -13.89 2.84 11.06
CA ALA A 171 -14.53 2.10 9.98
C ALA A 171 -16.04 2.34 9.95
N LYS A 172 -16.55 2.76 8.78
CA LYS A 172 -17.95 3.18 8.60
C LYS A 172 -18.96 2.08 8.95
N HIS A 173 -18.65 0.83 8.62
CA HIS A 173 -19.54 -0.31 8.90
C HIS A 173 -19.62 -0.65 10.40
N ILE A 174 -18.59 -0.30 11.19
CA ILE A 174 -18.58 -0.41 12.65
C ILE A 174 -19.30 0.77 13.31
N LEU A 175 -19.04 1.97 12.81
CA LEU A 175 -19.64 3.18 13.33
C LEU A 175 -21.15 3.24 13.10
N GLY A 176 -21.64 2.77 11.93
CA GLY A 176 -23.03 2.92 11.55
C GLY A 176 -23.42 4.41 11.54
N TRP A 177 -24.29 4.82 12.48
CA TRP A 177 -24.71 6.21 12.65
C TRP A 177 -23.83 7.01 13.60
N LYS A 178 -22.88 6.37 14.31
CA LYS A 178 -21.96 7.04 15.24
C LYS A 178 -20.90 7.83 14.47
N SER A 179 -20.35 8.86 15.13
CA SER A 179 -19.22 9.63 14.59
C SER A 179 -17.88 9.12 15.13
N PRO A 180 -16.80 9.14 14.34
CA PRO A 180 -15.45 8.87 14.84
C PRO A 180 -14.92 9.99 15.77
N ASN A 181 -15.62 11.12 15.86
CA ASN A 181 -15.14 12.33 16.53
C ASN A 181 -15.49 12.38 18.02
N TYR A 182 -15.53 11.21 18.66
CA TYR A 182 -15.69 11.04 20.09
C TYR A 182 -14.65 10.08 20.66
N LEU A 183 -14.47 10.12 21.97
CA LEU A 183 -13.73 9.11 22.70
C LEU A 183 -14.65 7.91 22.99
N TYR A 184 -14.17 6.71 22.75
CA TYR A 184 -14.86 5.45 23.02
C TYR A 184 -14.11 4.60 24.03
N THR A 185 -14.71 3.49 24.47
CA THR A 185 -14.03 2.44 25.23
C THR A 185 -14.07 1.11 24.46
N ASN A 186 -13.16 0.22 24.80
CA ASN A 186 -13.23 -1.19 24.36
C ASN A 186 -14.48 -1.84 24.98
N ALA A 187 -15.16 -2.72 24.20
CA ALA A 187 -16.41 -3.35 24.63
C ALA A 187 -16.22 -4.41 25.72
N ILE A 188 -15.06 -5.08 25.74
CA ILE A 188 -14.72 -6.12 26.73
C ILE A 188 -14.07 -5.48 27.97
N ASN A 189 -13.08 -4.64 27.77
CA ASN A 189 -12.36 -3.99 28.88
C ASN A 189 -12.49 -2.45 28.81
N PRO A 190 -13.48 -1.86 29.51
CA PRO A 190 -13.77 -0.43 29.43
C PRO A 190 -12.67 0.48 30.02
N ARG A 191 -11.62 -0.08 30.64
CA ARG A 191 -10.44 0.69 31.06
C ARG A 191 -9.63 1.19 29.87
N LEU A 192 -9.66 0.46 28.73
CA LEU A 192 -9.04 0.91 27.50
C LEU A 192 -9.94 1.94 26.81
N LYS A 193 -9.42 3.12 26.61
CA LYS A 193 -10.03 4.15 25.77
C LYS A 193 -9.57 3.97 24.32
N VAL A 194 -10.47 4.24 23.37
CA VAL A 194 -10.25 4.00 21.94
C VAL A 194 -10.46 5.28 21.18
N LEU A 195 -9.43 5.71 20.45
CA LEU A 195 -9.45 6.87 19.55
C LEU A 195 -9.64 6.36 18.11
N LEU A 196 -10.69 6.84 17.48
CA LEU A 196 -11.05 6.43 16.12
C LEU A 196 -10.54 7.45 15.10
N ARG A 197 -9.83 6.97 14.08
CA ARG A 197 -9.36 7.77 12.96
C ARG A 197 -10.53 8.42 12.24
N ASN A 198 -10.51 9.72 12.04
CA ASN A 198 -11.38 10.37 11.08
C ASN A 198 -10.81 10.09 9.68
N PHE A 199 -11.28 8.98 9.08
CA PHE A 199 -10.74 8.52 7.79
C PHE A 199 -10.94 9.56 6.69
N ARG A 200 -12.07 10.29 6.70
CA ARG A 200 -12.36 11.29 5.67
C ARG A 200 -11.31 12.40 5.65
N LEU A 201 -11.10 13.06 6.78
CA LEU A 201 -10.12 14.15 6.88
C LEU A 201 -8.69 13.66 6.67
N SER A 202 -8.37 12.45 7.15
CA SER A 202 -7.04 11.86 6.97
C SER A 202 -6.77 11.48 5.51
N ASP A 203 -7.73 10.81 4.84
CA ASP A 203 -7.60 10.37 3.45
C ASP A 203 -7.59 11.55 2.47
N ASP A 204 -8.29 12.64 2.81
CA ASP A 204 -8.25 13.87 2.01
C ASP A 204 -6.82 14.45 1.95
N ILE A 205 -6.09 14.44 3.08
CA ILE A 205 -4.68 14.87 3.10
C ILE A 205 -3.78 13.82 2.42
N THR A 206 -3.96 12.54 2.74
CA THR A 206 -3.02 11.48 2.31
C THR A 206 -3.13 11.22 0.80
N PHE A 207 -4.35 11.09 0.27
CA PHE A 207 -4.59 10.61 -1.08
C PHE A 207 -5.09 11.67 -2.05
N ARG A 208 -5.90 12.65 -1.56
CA ARG A 208 -6.57 13.61 -2.44
C ARG A 208 -5.87 14.95 -2.54
N PHE A 209 -4.83 15.20 -1.75
CA PHE A 209 -4.16 16.50 -1.66
C PHE A 209 -3.69 17.04 -3.01
N SER A 210 -3.10 16.20 -3.85
CA SER A 210 -2.61 16.56 -5.20
C SER A 210 -3.57 16.22 -6.33
N GLN A 211 -4.76 15.66 -6.04
CA GLN A 211 -5.72 15.22 -7.03
C GLN A 211 -6.51 16.41 -7.59
N GLN A 212 -6.03 17.03 -8.68
CA GLN A 212 -6.65 18.22 -9.29
C GLN A 212 -8.07 18.01 -9.81
N SER A 213 -8.45 16.76 -10.13
CA SER A 213 -9.81 16.41 -10.56
C SER A 213 -10.81 16.30 -9.41
N TRP A 214 -10.34 16.31 -8.16
CA TRP A 214 -11.21 16.25 -7.01
C TRP A 214 -11.93 17.59 -6.79
N PRO A 215 -13.28 17.62 -6.57
CA PRO A 215 -14.05 18.87 -6.49
C PRO A 215 -13.58 19.81 -5.37
N GLU A 216 -12.98 19.27 -4.31
CA GLU A 216 -12.48 20.05 -3.18
C GLU A 216 -10.99 20.45 -3.32
N TRP A 217 -10.35 20.15 -4.45
CA TRP A 217 -9.00 20.63 -4.72
C TRP A 217 -8.99 22.16 -4.99
N PRO A 218 -7.96 22.92 -4.54
CA PRO A 218 -6.87 22.52 -3.65
C PRO A 218 -7.29 22.48 -2.17
N ILE A 219 -6.63 21.65 -1.37
CA ILE A 219 -6.74 21.69 0.08
C ILE A 219 -5.82 22.80 0.60
N THR A 220 -6.42 23.80 1.29
CA THR A 220 -5.68 24.83 2.03
C THR A 220 -5.95 24.70 3.52
N ALA A 221 -5.12 25.35 4.35
CA ALA A 221 -5.33 25.37 5.81
C ALA A 221 -6.67 25.99 6.18
N GLU A 222 -7.08 27.04 5.46
CA GLU A 222 -8.37 27.73 5.67
C GLU A 222 -9.56 26.81 5.32
N LYS A 223 -9.45 26.07 4.21
CA LYS A 223 -10.49 25.11 3.82
C LYS A 223 -10.61 23.99 4.86
N PHE A 224 -9.49 23.44 5.33
CA PHE A 224 -9.48 22.41 6.37
C PHE A 224 -10.10 22.92 7.68
N VAL A 225 -9.77 24.15 8.09
CA VAL A 225 -10.40 24.85 9.21
C VAL A 225 -11.91 25.00 9.01
N GLY A 226 -12.34 25.34 7.78
CA GLY A 226 -13.75 25.41 7.42
C GLY A 226 -14.46 24.07 7.65
N TRP A 227 -13.85 22.95 7.30
CA TRP A 227 -14.40 21.61 7.56
C TRP A 227 -14.49 21.29 9.06
N LEU A 228 -13.47 21.65 9.82
CA LEU A 228 -13.49 21.48 11.28
C LEU A 228 -14.62 22.30 11.94
N ASN A 229 -14.88 23.52 11.47
CA ASN A 229 -15.93 24.38 11.99
C ASN A 229 -17.35 23.93 11.59
N GLN A 230 -17.49 23.12 10.53
CA GLN A 230 -18.75 22.51 10.12
C GLN A 230 -19.11 21.24 10.90
N LEU A 231 -18.17 20.70 11.70
CA LEU A 231 -18.47 19.55 12.56
C LEU A 231 -19.50 19.91 13.63
N PRO A 232 -20.41 19.00 13.98
CA PRO A 232 -21.39 19.22 15.03
C PRO A 232 -20.74 19.72 16.33
N GLU A 233 -21.41 20.65 17.01
CA GLU A 233 -20.86 21.27 18.22
C GLU A 233 -20.50 20.26 19.31
N LYS A 234 -21.26 19.15 19.38
CA LYS A 234 -21.08 18.08 20.37
C LYS A 234 -19.88 17.18 20.10
N GLU A 235 -19.31 17.22 18.88
CA GLU A 235 -18.13 16.43 18.54
C GLU A 235 -16.88 17.07 19.15
N GLU A 236 -16.20 16.31 20.00
CA GLU A 236 -15.16 16.84 20.88
C GLU A 236 -13.74 16.44 20.50
N VAL A 237 -13.57 15.34 19.74
CA VAL A 237 -12.26 14.75 19.43
C VAL A 237 -12.14 14.48 17.95
N VAL A 238 -11.17 15.09 17.29
CA VAL A 238 -10.87 14.80 15.88
C VAL A 238 -9.48 14.15 15.78
N ASN A 239 -9.43 12.95 15.22
CA ASN A 239 -8.19 12.18 15.09
C ASN A 239 -7.77 12.10 13.61
N VAL A 240 -6.66 12.72 13.27
CA VAL A 240 -6.07 12.72 11.92
C VAL A 240 -4.81 11.86 11.98
N PHE A 241 -4.92 10.63 11.49
CA PHE A 241 -3.86 9.62 11.53
C PHE A 241 -3.39 9.29 10.12
N MET A 242 -2.11 9.32 9.87
CA MET A 242 -1.52 9.06 8.56
C MET A 242 -0.06 8.61 8.65
N ASP A 243 0.44 8.08 7.54
CA ASP A 243 1.85 7.82 7.38
C ASP A 243 2.63 9.13 7.29
N TYR A 244 3.79 9.16 7.91
CA TYR A 244 4.63 10.36 7.91
C TYR A 244 5.21 10.65 6.53
N GLU A 245 5.41 9.60 5.74
CA GLU A 245 5.84 9.64 4.34
C GLU A 245 4.81 10.35 3.43
N THR A 246 3.60 10.60 3.91
CA THR A 246 2.64 11.50 3.24
C THR A 246 3.30 12.82 2.87
N PHE A 247 4.15 13.36 3.75
CA PHE A 247 4.79 14.65 3.56
C PHE A 247 6.13 14.51 2.85
N GLY A 248 6.14 14.66 1.53
CA GLY A 248 7.33 14.69 0.70
C GLY A 248 7.58 13.44 -0.15
N GLU A 249 7.13 12.26 0.27
CA GLU A 249 7.24 11.03 -0.53
C GLU A 249 5.93 10.75 -1.28
N HIS A 250 4.78 10.57 -0.58
CA HIS A 250 3.50 10.32 -1.23
C HIS A 250 2.92 11.59 -1.86
N GLN A 251 3.04 12.70 -1.15
CA GLN A 251 2.71 14.03 -1.65
C GLN A 251 4.02 14.82 -1.80
N PRO A 252 4.60 14.90 -3.01
CA PRO A 252 5.85 15.62 -3.25
C PRO A 252 5.81 17.09 -2.81
N ALA A 253 6.95 17.67 -2.47
CA ALA A 253 7.05 19.07 -2.04
C ALA A 253 6.41 20.05 -3.04
N SER A 254 6.48 19.74 -4.34
CA SER A 254 5.86 20.53 -5.42
C SER A 254 4.33 20.63 -5.34
N THR A 255 3.66 19.78 -4.57
CA THR A 255 2.21 19.85 -4.36
C THR A 255 1.79 20.95 -3.38
N GLY A 256 2.74 21.53 -2.64
CA GLY A 256 2.47 22.49 -1.57
C GLY A 256 2.14 21.87 -0.21
N ILE A 257 2.35 20.55 -0.03
CA ILE A 257 2.00 19.83 1.20
C ILE A 257 2.73 20.39 2.44
N PHE A 258 3.99 20.83 2.29
CA PHE A 258 4.74 21.43 3.39
C PHE A 258 4.21 22.84 3.74
N ASP A 259 3.80 23.63 2.75
CA ASP A 259 3.18 24.94 3.00
C ASP A 259 1.82 24.78 3.69
N PHE A 260 1.03 23.80 3.30
CA PHE A 260 -0.19 23.42 3.99
C PHE A 260 0.10 23.07 5.45
N MET A 261 1.05 22.16 5.71
CA MET A 261 1.36 21.74 7.08
C MET A 261 1.98 22.85 7.94
N LYS A 262 2.71 23.79 7.31
CA LYS A 262 3.23 24.98 7.97
C LYS A 262 2.12 25.93 8.42
N ALA A 263 1.09 26.11 7.60
CA ALA A 263 -0.03 27.02 7.89
C ALA A 263 -1.07 26.41 8.83
N LEU A 264 -1.31 25.10 8.73
CA LEU A 264 -2.41 24.40 9.39
C LEU A 264 -2.46 24.58 10.92
N PRO A 265 -1.37 24.43 11.70
CA PRO A 265 -1.42 24.56 13.16
C PRO A 265 -1.88 25.95 13.62
N GLY A 266 -1.31 26.99 13.02
CA GLY A 266 -1.70 28.37 13.35
C GLY A 266 -3.15 28.65 12.97
N ALA A 267 -3.60 28.21 11.81
CA ALA A 267 -4.97 28.38 11.34
C ALA A 267 -5.99 27.68 12.27
N ILE A 268 -5.70 26.45 12.72
CA ILE A 268 -6.56 25.72 13.67
C ILE A 268 -6.63 26.45 15.01
N LEU A 269 -5.50 26.85 15.57
CA LEU A 269 -5.43 27.51 16.90
C LEU A 269 -6.15 28.86 16.95
N GLN A 270 -6.12 29.59 15.83
CA GLN A 270 -6.71 30.92 15.72
C GLN A 270 -8.20 30.90 15.38
N ASN A 271 -8.64 29.95 14.56
CA ASN A 271 -9.95 30.02 13.90
C ASN A 271 -10.88 28.86 14.26
N THR A 272 -10.53 28.00 15.23
CA THR A 272 -11.38 26.90 15.70
C THR A 272 -11.40 26.82 17.22
N ALA A 273 -12.34 26.04 17.76
CA ALA A 273 -12.37 25.68 19.17
C ALA A 273 -11.42 24.51 19.53
N PHE A 274 -10.77 23.91 18.55
CA PHE A 274 -9.90 22.76 18.76
C PHE A 274 -8.53 23.15 19.33
N LYS A 275 -8.02 22.31 20.23
CA LYS A 275 -6.67 22.37 20.78
C LYS A 275 -5.93 21.09 20.42
N PHE A 276 -4.66 21.21 20.02
CA PHE A 276 -3.83 20.03 19.79
C PHE A 276 -3.62 19.28 21.10
N SER A 277 -3.83 17.99 21.04
CA SER A 277 -3.70 17.10 22.21
C SER A 277 -3.16 15.75 21.75
N THR A 278 -2.31 15.17 22.58
CA THR A 278 -1.80 13.80 22.36
C THR A 278 -2.85 12.76 22.77
N PRO A 279 -2.77 11.49 22.32
CA PRO A 279 -3.66 10.42 22.73
C PRO A 279 -3.82 10.29 24.25
N ALA A 280 -2.71 10.32 24.99
CA ALA A 280 -2.73 10.24 26.45
C ALA A 280 -3.45 11.44 27.09
N GLU A 281 -3.30 12.64 26.53
CA GLU A 281 -4.01 13.82 27.01
C GLU A 281 -5.50 13.77 26.71
N ILE A 282 -5.89 13.31 25.52
CA ILE A 282 -7.30 13.13 25.15
C ILE A 282 -7.95 12.14 26.11
N ALA A 283 -7.27 11.00 26.36
CA ALA A 283 -7.75 9.98 27.28
C ALA A 283 -7.95 10.51 28.71
N LYS A 284 -7.19 11.52 29.14
CA LYS A 284 -7.35 12.17 30.45
C LYS A 284 -8.42 13.24 30.46
N LYS A 285 -8.57 14.00 29.37
CA LYS A 285 -9.44 15.20 29.31
C LYS A 285 -10.90 14.87 28.99
N HIS A 286 -11.15 13.85 28.15
CA HIS A 286 -12.47 13.55 27.65
C HIS A 286 -13.06 12.31 28.33
N GLN A 287 -14.39 12.27 28.40
CA GLN A 287 -15.13 11.12 28.87
C GLN A 287 -15.60 10.29 27.66
N PRO A 288 -15.46 8.97 27.67
CA PRO A 288 -16.00 8.12 26.63
C PRO A 288 -17.52 8.24 26.51
N VAL A 289 -18.02 8.34 25.28
CA VAL A 289 -19.47 8.44 25.05
C VAL A 289 -20.18 7.07 25.09
N SER A 290 -19.47 6.02 24.70
CA SER A 290 -19.95 4.63 24.75
C SER A 290 -18.82 3.65 24.49
N ALA A 291 -19.08 2.35 24.63
CA ALA A 291 -18.22 1.32 24.08
C ALA A 291 -18.36 1.27 22.53
N ILE A 292 -17.26 0.93 21.86
CA ILE A 292 -17.27 0.53 20.46
C ILE A 292 -17.11 -0.98 20.37
N HIS A 293 -18.03 -1.64 19.66
CA HIS A 293 -18.04 -3.09 19.52
C HIS A 293 -17.49 -3.49 18.14
N VAL A 294 -16.39 -4.21 18.13
CA VAL A 294 -15.65 -4.64 16.93
C VAL A 294 -15.35 -6.14 17.05
N PRO A 295 -16.32 -7.02 16.76
CA PRO A 295 -16.17 -8.46 16.95
C PRO A 295 -15.21 -9.09 15.93
N ASN A 296 -15.13 -8.52 14.73
CA ASN A 296 -14.20 -8.93 13.69
C ASN A 296 -13.15 -7.83 13.48
N ALA A 297 -11.90 -8.22 13.33
CA ALA A 297 -10.82 -7.24 13.22
C ALA A 297 -10.97 -6.34 11.99
N ILE A 298 -10.79 -5.05 12.22
CA ILE A 298 -10.74 -3.99 11.21
C ILE A 298 -9.32 -3.50 11.03
N SER A 299 -9.07 -2.76 9.94
CA SER A 299 -7.82 -2.05 9.68
C SER A 299 -8.11 -0.71 8.97
N TRP A 300 -7.06 0.05 8.64
CA TRP A 300 -7.22 1.26 7.81
C TRP A 300 -7.06 1.02 6.30
N ALA A 301 -6.77 -0.21 5.89
CA ALA A 301 -6.53 -0.53 4.49
C ALA A 301 -7.83 -0.59 3.68
N ASP A 302 -7.71 -0.15 2.43
CA ASP A 302 -8.73 -0.17 1.38
C ASP A 302 -10.06 0.49 1.79
N GLU A 303 -11.10 0.35 1.00
CA GLU A 303 -12.44 0.86 1.34
C GLU A 303 -13.18 -0.06 2.31
N GLU A 304 -12.90 -1.35 2.29
CA GLU A 304 -13.52 -2.36 3.13
C GLU A 304 -13.14 -2.23 4.60
N ARG A 305 -11.97 -1.67 4.89
CA ARG A 305 -11.46 -1.52 6.25
C ARG A 305 -11.41 -2.84 7.01
N ASP A 306 -11.06 -3.92 6.32
CA ASP A 306 -10.91 -5.28 6.85
C ASP A 306 -9.44 -5.76 6.82
N LEU A 307 -9.22 -7.07 6.92
CA LEU A 307 -7.88 -7.67 6.91
C LEU A 307 -7.44 -8.20 5.54
N SER A 308 -8.25 -8.05 4.51
CA SER A 308 -8.02 -8.73 3.23
C SER A 308 -6.77 -8.25 2.47
N ALA A 309 -6.19 -7.11 2.86
CA ALA A 309 -4.89 -6.68 2.36
C ALA A 309 -3.73 -7.60 2.80
N TRP A 310 -3.87 -8.28 3.95
CA TRP A 310 -2.82 -9.16 4.53
C TRP A 310 -3.26 -10.60 4.72
N LYS A 311 -4.58 -10.86 4.72
CA LYS A 311 -5.21 -12.14 4.99
C LYS A 311 -6.44 -12.34 4.10
N GLY A 312 -6.29 -12.13 2.82
CA GLY A 312 -7.36 -12.18 1.81
C GLY A 312 -7.26 -13.34 0.83
N ASN A 313 -6.19 -14.15 0.91
CA ASN A 313 -5.99 -15.29 0.02
C ASN A 313 -5.12 -16.38 0.66
N ASN A 314 -5.13 -17.56 0.06
CA ASN A 314 -4.41 -18.72 0.57
C ASN A 314 -2.89 -18.55 0.63
N LEU A 315 -2.28 -17.69 -0.21
CA LEU A 315 -0.83 -17.43 -0.18
C LEU A 315 -0.44 -16.73 1.11
N GLN A 316 -1.22 -15.71 1.47
CA GLN A 316 -1.03 -14.93 2.68
C GLN A 316 -1.24 -15.81 3.94
N ASP A 317 -2.29 -16.62 3.94
CA ASP A 317 -2.59 -17.52 5.08
C ASP A 317 -1.51 -18.58 5.24
N ASP A 318 -1.06 -19.24 4.17
CA ASP A 318 0.01 -20.24 4.22
C ASP A 318 1.33 -19.65 4.72
N ALA A 319 1.72 -18.48 4.22
CA ALA A 319 2.93 -17.81 4.65
C ALA A 319 2.88 -17.41 6.14
N LEU A 320 1.75 -16.87 6.59
CA LEU A 320 1.53 -16.52 8.01
C LEU A 320 1.55 -17.76 8.91
N ASP A 321 0.87 -18.84 8.53
CA ASP A 321 0.79 -20.06 9.32
C ASP A 321 2.18 -20.69 9.47
N LYS A 322 2.97 -20.77 8.39
CA LYS A 322 4.34 -21.29 8.43
C LYS A 322 5.26 -20.43 9.29
N LEU A 323 5.21 -19.10 9.11
CA LEU A 323 6.04 -18.19 9.91
C LEU A 323 5.79 -18.37 11.42
N TYR A 324 4.52 -18.39 11.83
CA TYR A 324 4.20 -18.49 13.26
C TYR A 324 4.23 -19.93 13.83
N SER A 325 4.34 -20.97 12.98
CA SER A 325 4.52 -22.36 13.42
C SER A 325 5.79 -22.57 14.25
N ILE A 326 6.84 -21.81 13.96
CA ILE A 326 8.14 -21.90 14.63
C ILE A 326 8.27 -21.00 15.89
N THR A 327 7.20 -20.30 16.30
CA THR A 327 7.24 -19.33 17.41
C THR A 327 7.85 -19.91 18.67
N LYS A 328 7.48 -21.15 19.06
CA LYS A 328 8.02 -21.81 20.27
C LYS A 328 9.53 -22.01 20.18
N LYS A 329 10.04 -22.42 19.01
CA LYS A 329 11.48 -22.60 18.77
C LYS A 329 12.22 -21.26 18.84
N MET A 330 11.61 -20.21 18.25
CA MET A 330 12.18 -18.86 18.27
C MET A 330 12.20 -18.23 19.66
N HIS A 331 11.22 -18.52 20.51
CA HIS A 331 11.25 -18.07 21.91
C HIS A 331 12.29 -18.83 22.75
N ALA A 332 12.64 -20.05 22.37
CA ALA A 332 13.61 -20.87 23.08
C ALA A 332 15.06 -20.64 22.64
N THR A 333 15.27 -20.18 21.40
CA THR A 333 16.65 -19.98 20.87
C THR A 333 17.37 -18.86 21.60
N GLN A 334 18.71 -19.00 21.71
CA GLN A 334 19.62 -17.96 22.23
C GLN A 334 20.38 -17.25 21.09
N ASP A 335 20.13 -17.62 19.84
CA ASP A 335 20.79 -17.01 18.69
C ASP A 335 20.15 -15.66 18.37
N GLU A 336 20.87 -14.60 18.66
CA GLU A 336 20.40 -13.22 18.45
C GLU A 336 20.27 -12.87 16.96
N GLN A 337 21.03 -13.52 16.07
CA GLN A 337 20.90 -13.33 14.63
C GLN A 337 19.59 -13.93 14.13
N LEU A 338 19.26 -15.16 14.52
CA LEU A 338 17.97 -15.76 14.16
C LEU A 338 16.80 -14.98 14.73
N LYS A 339 16.87 -14.51 15.98
CA LYS A 339 15.82 -13.65 16.56
C LYS A 339 15.59 -12.38 15.75
N ARG A 340 16.68 -11.73 15.32
CA ARG A 340 16.62 -10.50 14.51
C ARG A 340 16.03 -10.77 13.14
N GLU A 341 16.52 -11.81 12.45
CA GLU A 341 16.01 -12.20 11.14
C GLU A 341 14.53 -12.58 11.20
N TRP A 342 14.10 -13.30 12.25
CA TRP A 342 12.69 -13.63 12.46
C TRP A 342 11.83 -12.38 12.69
N ASN A 343 12.30 -11.41 13.47
CA ASN A 343 11.60 -10.13 13.59
C ASN A 343 11.39 -9.47 12.22
N TYR A 344 12.42 -9.45 11.38
CA TYR A 344 12.32 -8.83 10.05
C TYR A 344 11.36 -9.57 9.12
N LEU A 345 11.30 -10.89 9.19
CA LEU A 345 10.38 -11.72 8.40
C LEU A 345 8.91 -11.57 8.85
N GLN A 346 8.65 -11.06 10.05
CA GLN A 346 7.29 -10.85 10.55
C GLN A 346 6.62 -9.56 10.05
N SER A 347 7.33 -8.67 9.34
CA SER A 347 6.73 -7.41 8.85
C SER A 347 5.49 -7.66 8.01
N SER A 348 4.42 -6.91 8.30
CA SER A 348 3.13 -6.99 7.57
C SER A 348 3.29 -6.77 6.08
N ASP A 349 4.28 -5.99 5.66
CA ASP A 349 4.56 -5.68 4.25
C ASP A 349 4.80 -6.92 3.40
N HIS A 350 5.48 -7.94 3.94
CA HIS A 350 5.72 -9.18 3.19
C HIS A 350 4.42 -9.86 2.78
N PHE A 351 3.40 -9.83 3.64
CA PHE A 351 2.08 -10.39 3.36
C PHE A 351 1.25 -9.46 2.48
N PHE A 352 1.39 -8.14 2.64
CA PHE A 352 0.77 -7.15 1.77
C PHE A 352 1.22 -7.33 0.31
N TYR A 353 2.50 -7.62 0.05
CA TYR A 353 3.02 -7.89 -1.30
C TYR A 353 2.40 -9.12 -1.97
N MET A 354 1.84 -10.05 -1.18
CA MET A 354 1.13 -11.25 -1.66
C MET A 354 -0.38 -11.00 -1.90
N CYS A 355 -0.88 -9.78 -1.67
CA CYS A 355 -2.29 -9.44 -1.87
C CYS A 355 -2.66 -9.51 -3.34
N THR A 356 -3.75 -10.23 -3.65
CA THR A 356 -4.24 -10.39 -5.03
C THR A 356 -5.31 -9.38 -5.44
N LYS A 357 -5.76 -8.53 -4.52
CA LYS A 357 -6.75 -7.45 -4.79
C LYS A 357 -6.25 -6.43 -5.81
N TRP A 358 -4.95 -6.14 -5.84
CA TRP A 358 -4.36 -5.17 -6.76
C TRP A 358 -4.59 -5.48 -8.25
N LEU A 359 -4.96 -6.72 -8.58
CA LEU A 359 -5.35 -7.09 -9.94
C LEU A 359 -6.66 -6.40 -10.37
N SER A 360 -7.49 -6.00 -9.39
CA SER A 360 -8.76 -5.33 -9.63
C SER A 360 -8.73 -3.81 -9.34
N ASP A 361 -7.96 -3.38 -8.34
CA ASP A 361 -7.95 -2.00 -7.81
C ASP A 361 -6.69 -1.19 -8.18
N GLY A 362 -5.81 -1.77 -8.95
CA GLY A 362 -4.76 -1.19 -9.83
C GLY A 362 -3.61 -0.44 -9.19
N ASP A 363 -3.80 0.64 -8.47
CA ASP A 363 -2.71 1.61 -8.29
C ASP A 363 -2.06 1.64 -6.89
N LEU A 364 -2.81 1.48 -5.81
CA LEU A 364 -2.26 1.60 -4.45
C LEU A 364 -1.33 0.44 -4.10
N HIS A 365 -1.78 -0.79 -4.31
CA HIS A 365 -0.97 -1.98 -4.06
C HIS A 365 0.28 -2.05 -4.94
N LYS A 366 0.17 -1.58 -6.19
CA LYS A 366 1.29 -1.50 -7.13
C LYS A 366 2.35 -0.47 -6.70
N TYR A 367 1.92 0.62 -6.09
CA TYR A 367 2.84 1.66 -5.63
C TYR A 367 3.79 1.17 -4.53
N PHE A 368 3.27 0.39 -3.56
CA PHE A 368 4.06 -0.12 -2.44
C PHE A 368 4.79 -1.43 -2.74
N ASN A 369 4.36 -2.18 -3.76
CA ASN A 369 4.91 -3.50 -4.08
C ASN A 369 6.06 -3.40 -5.09
N HIS A 370 7.25 -3.86 -4.69
CA HIS A 370 8.43 -3.92 -5.56
C HIS A 370 8.54 -5.24 -6.36
N TYR A 371 7.65 -6.20 -6.10
CA TYR A 371 7.60 -7.45 -6.87
C TYR A 371 6.71 -7.28 -8.11
N PRO A 372 7.05 -7.96 -9.23
CA PRO A 372 6.23 -7.94 -10.43
C PRO A 372 4.83 -8.53 -10.26
N SER A 373 4.67 -9.45 -9.29
CA SER A 373 3.38 -10.07 -8.98
C SER A 373 3.30 -10.56 -7.52
N PRO A 374 2.09 -10.74 -6.97
CA PRO A 374 1.91 -11.36 -5.65
C PRO A 374 2.47 -12.78 -5.55
N TYR A 375 2.48 -13.51 -6.65
CA TYR A 375 3.02 -14.87 -6.72
C TYR A 375 4.53 -14.88 -6.59
N GLU A 376 5.22 -13.93 -7.21
CA GLU A 376 6.67 -13.78 -7.06
C GLU A 376 7.05 -13.33 -5.65
N ALA A 377 6.26 -12.44 -5.04
CA ALA A 377 6.43 -12.07 -3.65
C ALA A 377 6.31 -13.29 -2.73
N TYR A 378 5.28 -14.12 -2.93
CA TYR A 378 5.08 -15.34 -2.17
C TYR A 378 6.22 -16.34 -2.36
N ILE A 379 6.60 -16.66 -3.61
CA ILE A 379 7.69 -17.61 -3.89
C ILE A 379 9.00 -17.14 -3.25
N ASN A 380 9.33 -15.86 -3.39
CA ASN A 380 10.54 -15.30 -2.83
C ASN A 380 10.54 -15.39 -1.30
N TYR A 381 9.43 -15.01 -0.66
CA TYR A 381 9.27 -15.08 0.79
C TYR A 381 9.36 -16.52 1.30
N MET A 382 8.69 -17.46 0.63
CA MET A 382 8.68 -18.87 1.03
C MET A 382 10.03 -19.53 0.88
N ASN A 383 10.81 -19.18 -0.14
CA ASN A 383 12.19 -19.67 -0.28
C ASN A 383 13.07 -19.18 0.89
N VAL A 384 12.94 -17.90 1.26
CA VAL A 384 13.65 -17.33 2.42
C VAL A 384 13.21 -18.01 3.72
N LEU A 385 11.89 -18.11 3.94
CA LEU A 385 11.33 -18.73 5.14
C LEU A 385 11.77 -20.20 5.29
N SER A 386 11.88 -20.91 4.17
CA SER A 386 12.34 -22.30 4.11
C SER A 386 13.77 -22.45 4.62
N ASP A 387 14.68 -21.65 4.09
CA ASP A 387 16.07 -21.64 4.52
C ASP A 387 16.18 -21.26 6.00
N PHE A 388 15.42 -20.27 6.41
CA PHE A 388 15.35 -19.82 7.80
C PHE A 388 14.87 -20.94 8.74
N MET A 389 13.81 -21.66 8.37
CA MET A 389 13.28 -22.78 9.16
C MET A 389 14.29 -23.92 9.29
N ILE A 390 15.01 -24.27 8.22
CA ILE A 390 16.09 -25.28 8.28
C ILE A 390 17.14 -24.88 9.32
N ARG A 391 17.60 -23.64 9.31
CA ARG A 391 18.59 -23.14 10.29
C ARG A 391 18.06 -23.20 11.72
N VAL A 392 16.79 -22.89 11.93
CA VAL A 392 16.14 -23.00 13.26
C VAL A 392 16.08 -24.46 13.74
N GLU A 393 15.80 -25.40 12.82
CA GLU A 393 15.77 -26.83 13.13
C GLU A 393 17.15 -27.41 13.41
N GLU A 394 18.17 -27.04 12.65
CA GLU A 394 19.55 -27.42 12.89
C GLU A 394 20.03 -27.02 14.28
N GLN A 395 19.66 -25.84 14.76
CA GLN A 395 20.00 -25.39 16.12
C GLN A 395 19.22 -26.11 17.21
N SER A 396 17.99 -26.56 16.95
CA SER A 396 17.20 -27.28 17.96
C SER A 396 17.60 -28.74 18.12
N GLY A 397 18.54 -29.27 17.31
CA GLY A 397 18.99 -30.65 17.35
C GLY A 397 17.97 -31.68 16.85
N GLU A 398 16.86 -31.24 16.25
CA GLU A 398 15.86 -32.10 15.64
C GLU A 398 16.24 -32.37 14.17
N GLN A 399 16.88 -33.54 13.95
CA GLN A 399 17.38 -33.91 12.62
C GLN A 399 16.29 -34.52 11.72
N GLN A 400 16.21 -34.01 10.49
CA GLN A 400 15.98 -34.70 9.19
C GLN A 400 14.61 -35.22 8.77
N SER A 401 13.59 -35.39 9.62
CA SER A 401 12.27 -35.86 9.13
C SER A 401 11.44 -34.72 8.49
N ALA A 402 11.52 -33.53 9.06
CA ALA A 402 10.74 -32.36 8.62
C ALA A 402 11.19 -31.80 7.26
N LEU A 403 12.47 -31.96 6.89
CA LEU A 403 12.97 -31.49 5.60
C LEU A 403 12.35 -32.24 4.43
N ASN A 404 12.22 -33.57 4.56
CA ASN A 404 11.64 -34.42 3.51
C ASN A 404 10.13 -34.17 3.36
N ASP A 405 9.40 -34.08 4.47
CA ASP A 405 7.96 -33.78 4.49
C ASP A 405 7.69 -32.37 3.92
N TRP A 406 8.61 -31.44 4.18
CA TRP A 406 8.50 -30.07 3.70
C TRP A 406 8.82 -29.95 2.20
N VAL A 407 9.87 -30.59 1.69
CA VAL A 407 10.21 -30.63 0.25
C VAL A 407 9.03 -31.22 -0.51
N GLU A 408 8.46 -32.33 -0.03
CA GLU A 408 7.31 -32.96 -0.67
C GLU A 408 6.05 -32.08 -0.67
N SER A 409 5.80 -31.36 0.45
CA SER A 409 4.67 -30.42 0.55
C SER A 409 4.84 -29.21 -0.36
N THR A 410 6.07 -28.70 -0.49
CA THR A 410 6.40 -27.53 -1.32
C THR A 410 6.34 -27.87 -2.82
N GLU A 411 6.76 -29.07 -3.22
CA GLU A 411 6.61 -29.56 -4.59
C GLU A 411 5.14 -29.76 -4.97
N LYS A 412 4.34 -30.36 -4.10
CA LYS A 412 2.88 -30.48 -4.30
C LYS A 412 2.22 -29.12 -4.43
N PHE A 413 2.57 -28.18 -3.56
CA PHE A 413 1.99 -26.85 -3.55
C PHE A 413 2.44 -25.99 -4.75
N SER A 414 3.72 -26.08 -5.17
CA SER A 414 4.18 -25.39 -6.38
C SER A 414 3.49 -25.93 -7.65
N HIS A 415 3.16 -27.21 -7.66
CA HIS A 415 2.38 -27.82 -8.73
C HIS A 415 0.91 -27.36 -8.74
N GLU A 416 0.30 -27.24 -7.56
CA GLU A 416 -1.06 -26.70 -7.40
C GLU A 416 -1.12 -25.21 -7.73
N LEU A 417 -0.11 -24.42 -7.32
CA LEU A 417 0.04 -23.01 -7.69
C LEU A 417 0.16 -22.83 -9.20
N GLY A 418 0.95 -23.67 -9.86
CA GLY A 418 1.06 -23.69 -11.32
C GLY A 418 -0.29 -23.97 -11.98
N LYS A 419 -1.11 -24.87 -11.41
CA LYS A 419 -2.48 -25.13 -11.88
C LYS A 419 -3.41 -23.97 -11.61
N MET A 420 -3.44 -23.44 -10.39
CA MET A 420 -4.30 -22.30 -10.01
C MET A 420 -3.95 -21.01 -10.78
N ALA A 421 -2.66 -20.73 -10.97
CA ALA A 421 -2.21 -19.61 -11.78
C ALA A 421 -2.63 -19.79 -13.25
N SER A 422 -2.52 -21.02 -13.80
CA SER A 422 -2.98 -21.36 -15.15
C SER A 422 -4.51 -21.26 -15.28
N GLU A 423 -5.27 -21.68 -14.28
CA GLU A 423 -6.73 -21.61 -14.29
C GLU A 423 -7.21 -20.15 -14.13
N LYS A 424 -6.66 -19.38 -13.21
CA LYS A 424 -6.97 -17.95 -13.08
C LYS A 424 -6.53 -17.13 -14.28
N TYR A 425 -5.38 -17.47 -14.89
CA TYR A 425 -4.98 -16.85 -16.14
C TYR A 425 -5.98 -17.15 -17.26
N LYS A 426 -6.47 -18.40 -17.35
CA LYS A 426 -7.53 -18.78 -18.29
C LYS A 426 -8.87 -18.11 -17.98
N GLU A 427 -9.23 -17.93 -16.70
CA GLU A 427 -10.44 -17.20 -16.28
C GLU A 427 -10.32 -15.71 -16.54
N ALA A 428 -9.16 -15.10 -16.23
CA ALA A 428 -8.88 -13.71 -16.57
C ALA A 428 -8.87 -13.49 -18.08
N GLU A 429 -8.27 -14.40 -18.85
CA GLU A 429 -8.30 -14.39 -20.32
C GLU A 429 -9.73 -14.55 -20.85
N LYS A 430 -10.54 -15.39 -20.21
CA LYS A 430 -11.96 -15.58 -20.54
C LYS A 430 -12.81 -14.37 -20.17
N SER A 431 -12.55 -13.75 -19.01
CA SER A 431 -13.18 -12.51 -18.56
C SER A 431 -12.78 -11.30 -19.43
N VAL A 432 -11.50 -11.21 -19.81
CA VAL A 432 -11.04 -10.19 -20.76
C VAL A 432 -11.64 -10.44 -22.14
N LYS A 433 -11.69 -11.70 -22.59
CA LYS A 433 -12.35 -12.05 -23.86
C LYS A 433 -13.86 -11.79 -23.83
N SER A 434 -14.57 -12.03 -22.72
CA SER A 434 -16.00 -11.73 -22.57
C SER A 434 -16.27 -10.23 -22.49
N LYS A 435 -15.48 -9.48 -21.72
CA LYS A 435 -15.57 -8.01 -21.68
C LYS A 435 -15.19 -7.37 -23.01
N PHE A 436 -14.19 -7.92 -23.72
CA PHE A 436 -13.86 -7.49 -25.10
C PHE A 436 -14.99 -7.84 -26.08
N SER A 437 -15.64 -9.00 -25.94
CA SER A 437 -16.76 -9.37 -26.82
C SER A 437 -18.02 -8.55 -26.54
N GLU A 438 -18.28 -8.13 -25.30
CA GLU A 438 -19.39 -7.23 -24.96
C GLU A 438 -19.12 -5.77 -25.39
N THR A 439 -17.87 -5.32 -25.39
CA THR A 439 -17.50 -3.95 -25.84
C THR A 439 -17.38 -3.88 -27.35
N THR A 440 -16.97 -4.95 -28.04
CA THR A 440 -16.86 -5.00 -29.49
C THR A 440 -18.18 -5.24 -30.21
N SER A 441 -19.24 -5.67 -29.52
CA SER A 441 -20.58 -5.80 -30.12
C SER A 441 -21.29 -4.45 -30.40
N LYS A 442 -20.69 -3.30 -30.06
CA LYS A 442 -21.28 -1.96 -30.25
C LYS A 442 -20.49 -0.98 -31.11
N ALA A 443 -19.24 -1.25 -31.46
CA ALA A 443 -18.44 -0.39 -32.32
C ALA A 443 -18.06 -1.12 -33.60
N LYS A 444 -18.52 -0.60 -34.75
CA LYS A 444 -18.08 -1.09 -36.07
C LYS A 444 -16.62 -0.69 -36.25
N PRO A 445 -15.72 -1.63 -36.69
CA PRO A 445 -14.31 -1.32 -36.89
C PRO A 445 -14.13 -0.21 -37.91
N ALA A 446 -13.36 0.82 -37.55
CA ALA A 446 -12.97 1.92 -38.40
C ALA A 446 -11.71 1.57 -39.23
N PHE A 447 -11.46 2.34 -40.28
CA PHE A 447 -10.25 2.18 -41.10
C PHE A 447 -8.96 2.30 -40.27
N GLU A 448 -8.96 3.15 -39.28
CA GLU A 448 -7.82 3.39 -38.38
C GLU A 448 -7.49 2.17 -37.47
N ASP A 449 -8.41 1.23 -37.28
CA ASP A 449 -8.21 0.04 -36.46
C ASP A 449 -7.31 -1.01 -37.14
N ILE A 450 -7.03 -0.84 -38.46
CA ILE A 450 -6.14 -1.72 -39.23
C ILE A 450 -4.76 -1.82 -38.57
N LYS A 451 -4.25 -0.73 -38.00
CA LYS A 451 -2.96 -0.70 -37.31
C LYS A 451 -2.85 -1.71 -36.16
N ASN A 452 -3.98 -2.01 -35.51
CA ASN A 452 -4.07 -2.91 -34.35
C ASN A 452 -4.41 -4.36 -34.74
N MET A 453 -4.61 -4.64 -36.04
CA MET A 453 -5.00 -5.97 -36.50
C MET A 453 -3.81 -6.94 -36.61
N SER A 454 -4.07 -8.23 -36.40
CA SER A 454 -3.06 -9.26 -36.67
C SER A 454 -2.78 -9.36 -38.19
N ASP A 455 -1.55 -9.75 -38.56
CA ASP A 455 -1.15 -9.89 -39.96
C ASP A 455 -2.04 -10.85 -40.75
N ALA A 456 -2.56 -11.89 -40.08
CA ALA A 456 -3.51 -12.82 -40.68
C ALA A 456 -4.83 -12.13 -41.09
N LYS A 457 -5.32 -11.21 -40.28
CA LYS A 457 -6.54 -10.41 -40.56
C LYS A 457 -6.28 -9.39 -41.67
N VAL A 458 -5.12 -8.71 -41.64
CA VAL A 458 -4.71 -7.77 -42.69
C VAL A 458 -4.56 -8.50 -44.04
N LYS A 459 -3.97 -9.69 -44.08
CA LYS A 459 -3.87 -10.52 -45.32
C LYS A 459 -5.25 -10.91 -45.84
N LYS A 460 -6.24 -11.20 -44.98
CA LYS A 460 -7.60 -11.49 -45.44
C LYS A 460 -8.26 -10.25 -46.04
N LEU A 461 -8.15 -9.09 -45.38
CA LEU A 461 -8.66 -7.84 -45.89
C LEU A 461 -8.07 -7.47 -47.25
N ILE A 462 -6.75 -7.60 -47.41
CA ILE A 462 -6.05 -7.30 -48.67
C ILE A 462 -6.57 -8.19 -49.86
N LYS A 463 -6.93 -9.44 -49.59
CA LYS A 463 -7.49 -10.33 -50.61
C LYS A 463 -8.86 -9.90 -51.12
N GLU A 464 -9.63 -9.16 -50.31
CA GLU A 464 -10.96 -8.66 -50.65
C GLU A 464 -10.93 -7.29 -51.37
N LEU A 465 -9.73 -6.68 -51.48
CA LEU A 465 -9.53 -5.40 -52.14
C LEU A 465 -8.76 -5.58 -53.44
N ASP A 466 -9.21 -4.93 -54.52
CA ASP A 466 -8.36 -4.82 -55.69
C ASP A 466 -7.26 -3.76 -55.49
N ALA A 467 -6.26 -3.76 -56.36
CA ALA A 467 -5.09 -2.90 -56.22
C ALA A 467 -5.43 -1.39 -56.27
N GLU A 468 -6.44 -1.00 -57.03
CA GLU A 468 -6.89 0.39 -57.15
C GLU A 468 -7.60 0.83 -55.89
N GLN A 469 -8.50 0.00 -55.34
CA GLN A 469 -9.19 0.24 -54.06
C GLN A 469 -8.19 0.42 -52.92
N LEU A 470 -7.17 -0.43 -52.89
CA LEU A 470 -6.13 -0.37 -51.87
C LEU A 470 -5.29 0.89 -51.95
N VAL A 471 -4.89 1.30 -53.17
CA VAL A 471 -4.11 2.54 -53.37
C VAL A 471 -4.91 3.77 -52.95
N ILE A 472 -6.19 3.84 -53.32
CA ILE A 472 -7.05 4.96 -52.97
C ILE A 472 -7.28 5.01 -51.43
N ALA A 473 -7.57 3.88 -50.79
CA ALA A 473 -7.79 3.83 -49.33
C ALA A 473 -6.53 4.18 -48.53
N MET A 474 -5.35 3.77 -49.04
CA MET A 474 -4.05 4.03 -48.41
C MET A 474 -3.49 5.43 -48.68
N LYS A 475 -4.12 6.22 -49.54
CA LYS A 475 -3.73 7.61 -49.80
C LYS A 475 -3.90 8.42 -48.52
N ASP A 476 -2.91 9.16 -48.13
CA ASP A 476 -2.85 9.92 -46.86
C ASP A 476 -3.13 9.08 -45.59
N ALA A 477 -2.95 7.76 -45.65
CA ALA A 477 -2.98 6.91 -44.47
C ALA A 477 -1.76 7.15 -43.58
N GLY A 478 -1.96 7.11 -42.26
CA GLY A 478 -0.89 7.24 -41.26
C GLY A 478 0.20 6.19 -41.42
N GLU A 479 1.41 6.51 -40.97
CA GLU A 479 2.58 5.64 -41.12
C GLU A 479 2.36 4.27 -40.48
N GLU A 480 1.74 4.20 -39.33
CA GLU A 480 1.39 2.95 -38.63
C GLU A 480 0.51 2.00 -39.46
N ILE A 481 -0.44 2.53 -40.23
CA ILE A 481 -1.30 1.73 -41.13
C ILE A 481 -0.49 1.26 -42.32
N ARG A 482 0.40 2.10 -42.86
CA ARG A 482 1.27 1.74 -43.99
C ARG A 482 2.25 0.64 -43.59
N GLU A 483 2.89 0.76 -42.45
CA GLU A 483 3.79 -0.27 -41.90
C GLU A 483 3.06 -1.59 -41.65
N LYS A 484 1.77 -1.57 -41.40
CA LYS A 484 0.96 -2.76 -41.20
C LYS A 484 0.47 -3.40 -42.50
N VAL A 485 0.07 -2.60 -43.47
CA VAL A 485 -0.53 -3.10 -44.73
C VAL A 485 0.54 -3.50 -45.75
N ILE A 486 1.54 -2.66 -45.95
CA ILE A 486 2.52 -2.82 -47.05
C ILE A 486 3.37 -4.12 -46.96
N PRO A 487 3.90 -4.53 -45.79
CA PRO A 487 4.64 -5.78 -45.66
C PRO A 487 3.77 -7.03 -45.86
N ASN A 488 2.45 -6.89 -45.71
CA ASN A 488 1.50 -7.99 -45.85
C ASN A 488 1.01 -8.21 -47.31
N LEU A 489 1.46 -7.37 -48.26
CA LEU A 489 1.21 -7.54 -49.69
C LEU A 489 2.06 -8.70 -50.29
N THR A 490 1.44 -9.48 -51.17
CA THR A 490 2.23 -10.43 -52.01
C THR A 490 3.12 -9.65 -53.00
N GLN A 491 4.20 -10.26 -53.49
CA GLN A 491 5.10 -9.60 -54.46
C GLN A 491 4.35 -9.07 -55.70
N LYS A 492 3.33 -9.78 -56.16
CA LYS A 492 2.48 -9.38 -57.29
C LYS A 492 1.61 -8.16 -56.93
N ALA A 493 0.95 -8.21 -55.78
CA ALA A 493 0.12 -7.13 -55.29
C ALA A 493 0.95 -5.86 -54.99
N ARG A 494 2.17 -6.03 -54.50
CA ARG A 494 3.09 -4.93 -54.23
C ARG A 494 3.49 -4.20 -55.51
N LYS A 495 3.88 -4.92 -56.55
CA LYS A 495 4.22 -4.33 -57.86
C LYS A 495 3.05 -3.59 -58.46
N GLN A 496 1.82 -4.09 -58.33
CA GLN A 496 0.62 -3.45 -58.83
C GLN A 496 0.30 -2.19 -58.02
N TYR A 497 0.43 -2.25 -56.69
CA TYR A 497 0.24 -1.13 -55.80
C TYR A 497 1.20 0.03 -56.12
N ASP A 498 2.52 -0.26 -56.24
CA ASP A 498 3.55 0.73 -56.51
C ASP A 498 3.34 1.37 -57.91
N SER A 499 2.93 0.60 -58.91
CA SER A 499 2.61 1.12 -60.26
C SER A 499 1.41 2.02 -60.28
N LEU A 500 0.33 1.71 -59.53
CA LEU A 500 -0.88 2.49 -59.44
C LEU A 500 -0.74 3.73 -58.58
N GLN A 501 0.07 3.66 -57.54
CA GLN A 501 0.37 4.79 -56.66
C GLN A 501 0.95 5.98 -57.43
N ASN A 502 1.82 5.70 -58.42
CA ASN A 502 2.41 6.70 -59.29
C ASN A 502 1.43 7.24 -60.35
N LYS A 503 0.41 6.48 -60.75
CA LYS A 503 -0.61 6.87 -61.74
C LYS A 503 -1.77 7.62 -61.10
N LEU A 504 -2.08 7.37 -59.86
CA LEU A 504 -3.19 7.99 -59.11
C LEU A 504 -2.70 9.13 -58.21
N SER A 505 -1.89 10.06 -58.79
CA SER A 505 -1.33 11.21 -58.03
C SER A 505 -2.42 12.22 -57.57
N GLU A 506 -3.52 12.35 -58.28
CA GLU A 506 -4.61 13.28 -57.97
C GLU A 506 -5.93 12.56 -57.68
N VAL A 507 -6.08 12.08 -56.40
CA VAL A 507 -7.37 11.54 -55.91
C VAL A 507 -8.03 12.57 -55.00
N LYS A 508 -9.30 12.87 -55.25
CA LYS A 508 -10.04 13.82 -54.41
C LYS A 508 -10.33 13.24 -53.04
N GLN A 509 -10.26 14.09 -52.01
CA GLN A 509 -10.51 13.69 -50.59
C GLN A 509 -11.89 13.00 -50.42
N LYS A 510 -12.88 13.33 -51.24
CA LYS A 510 -14.20 12.68 -51.23
C LYS A 510 -14.09 11.19 -51.59
N ASP A 511 -13.25 10.88 -52.58
CA ASP A 511 -13.08 9.49 -53.07
C ASP A 511 -12.27 8.63 -52.09
N ILE A 512 -11.29 9.23 -51.40
CA ILE A 512 -10.54 8.58 -50.33
C ILE A 512 -11.49 8.20 -49.18
N LYS A 513 -12.32 9.13 -48.71
CA LYS A 513 -13.30 8.88 -47.65
C LYS A 513 -14.32 7.80 -48.03
N ALA A 514 -14.83 7.85 -49.27
CA ALA A 514 -15.76 6.85 -49.78
C ALA A 514 -15.13 5.47 -49.86
N MET A 515 -13.83 5.37 -50.23
CA MET A 515 -13.12 4.11 -50.32
C MET A 515 -12.79 3.54 -48.92
N ARG A 516 -12.38 4.39 -47.96
CA ARG A 516 -12.18 3.96 -46.58
C ARG A 516 -13.47 3.41 -45.96
N LYS A 517 -14.62 4.03 -46.24
CA LYS A 517 -15.92 3.50 -45.82
C LYS A 517 -16.23 2.12 -46.40
N LYS A 518 -15.87 1.87 -47.68
CA LYS A 518 -15.98 0.52 -48.26
C LYS A 518 -15.04 -0.50 -47.60
N VAL A 519 -13.85 -0.08 -47.23
CA VAL A 519 -12.91 -0.94 -46.45
C VAL A 519 -13.50 -1.25 -45.10
N GLU A 520 -14.09 -0.31 -44.40
CA GLU A 520 -14.78 -0.52 -43.11
C GLU A 520 -15.97 -1.48 -43.25
N GLU A 521 -16.76 -1.37 -44.32
CA GLU A 521 -17.86 -2.30 -44.63
C GLU A 521 -17.33 -3.73 -44.85
N LYS A 522 -16.20 -3.87 -45.54
CA LYS A 522 -15.53 -5.19 -45.72
C LYS A 522 -14.94 -5.70 -44.42
N LEU A 523 -14.36 -4.84 -43.60
CA LEU A 523 -13.89 -5.22 -42.25
C LEU A 523 -15.03 -5.75 -41.40
N ASN A 524 -16.18 -5.08 -41.40
CA ASN A 524 -17.39 -5.51 -40.67
C ASN A 524 -17.93 -6.86 -41.15
N ASN A 525 -17.75 -7.20 -42.44
CA ASN A 525 -18.21 -8.48 -42.99
C ASN A 525 -17.22 -9.64 -42.81
N LEU A 526 -15.94 -9.35 -42.57
CA LEU A 526 -14.88 -10.34 -42.43
C LEU A 526 -14.61 -10.75 -40.98
N PHE A 527 -14.94 -9.90 -40.02
CA PHE A 527 -14.57 -10.04 -38.61
C PHE A 527 -15.70 -9.63 -37.65
#